data_2c91f2fa244cd0ae7c53e0f93061ddf3
#
_entry.id   2c91f2fa244cd0ae7c53e0f93061ddf3
#
_cell.length_a   1.000
_cell.length_b   1.000
_cell.length_c   1.000
_cell.angle_alpha   90.00
_cell.angle_beta   90.00
_cell.angle_gamma   90.00
#
_symmetry.space_group_name_H-M   'P 1'
#
loop_
_entity.id
_entity.type
_entity.pdbx_description
1 polymer ?
#
loop_
_entity_poly.entity_id
_entity_poly.type
_entity_poly.pdbx_seq_one_letter_code
_entity_poly.pdbx_strand_id
1 'polypeptide(L)'
;MAEERVQAEVVETPPAKMEFRLINPTETGFLKHIEWNKAELEAAVKAKVDSYKGIVYTEETLKSAKADKAELNNLLKAIEERRKKVKEIINEPYADFEKELKSVTDLIKRQTE
;
A
#
# COMPACT_ATOMS: atom_id res chain seq x y z
N MET A 1 30.20 14.37 -38.55
CA MET A 1 29.81 13.87 -38.07
C MET A 1 29.37 13.39 -37.56
N ALA A 2 29.52 13.53 -37.41
CA ALA A 2 28.97 12.83 -36.68
C ALA A 2 28.92 12.37 -36.01
N GLU A 3 28.98 12.57 -35.99
CA GLU A 3 28.83 11.98 -35.22
C GLU A 3 28.84 11.77 -34.42
N GLU A 4 29.09 12.25 -34.58
CA GLU A 4 28.82 11.90 -33.75
C GLU A 4 28.59 11.68 -33.01
N ARG A 5 28.81 11.92 -33.18
CA ARG A 5 28.32 11.48 -32.39
C ARG A 5 28.14 10.85 -31.82
N VAL A 6 28.29 10.93 -31.95
CA VAL A 6 28.03 10.14 -31.28
C VAL A 6 28.33 9.73 -30.56
N GLN A 7 28.70 9.89 -30.59
CA GLN A 7 28.87 9.35 -29.80
C GLN A 7 29.03 9.10 -28.99
N ALA A 8 29.34 9.35 -29.19
CA ALA A 8 29.25 8.93 -28.33
C ALA A 8 29.13 8.80 -27.61
N GLU A 9 29.07 8.79 -27.54
CA GLU A 9 28.82 8.46 -26.78
C GLU A 9 28.98 7.83 -26.25
N VAL A 10 29.39 7.69 -26.58
CA VAL A 10 29.53 7.18 -26.16
C VAL A 10 30.10 6.69 -25.42
N VAL A 11 30.23 6.21 -25.65
CA VAL A 11 30.99 5.80 -24.85
C VAL A 11 31.86 6.44 -24.05
N GLU A 12 32.02 7.36 -24.12
CA GLU A 12 32.59 8.04 -23.25
C GLU A 12 31.86 8.25 -22.10
N THR A 13 30.97 7.41 -21.76
CA THR A 13 30.26 7.43 -20.54
C THR A 13 31.24 7.30 -19.42
N PRO A 14 31.29 8.24 -18.52
CA PRO A 14 32.15 8.09 -17.36
C PRO A 14 31.70 6.90 -16.54
N PRO A 15 32.61 6.26 -15.81
CA PRO A 15 32.23 5.17 -14.94
C PRO A 15 31.13 5.61 -13.98
N ALA A 16 30.20 4.73 -13.70
CA ALA A 16 29.13 5.02 -12.77
C ALA A 16 29.72 5.33 -11.40
N LYS A 17 29.18 6.34 -10.75
CA LYS A 17 29.59 6.68 -9.39
C LYS A 17 29.12 5.60 -8.43
N MET A 18 29.94 5.33 -7.42
CA MET A 18 29.55 4.38 -6.38
C MET A 18 28.70 5.11 -5.36
N GLU A 19 27.47 5.39 -5.73
CA GLU A 19 26.53 6.05 -4.82
C GLU A 19 25.15 5.40 -4.94
N PHE A 20 24.47 5.35 -3.82
CA PHE A 20 23.08 4.89 -3.81
C PHE A 20 22.18 6.05 -4.18
N ARG A 21 21.29 5.84 -5.11
CA ARG A 21 20.37 6.88 -5.54
C ARG A 21 19.05 6.28 -5.99
N LEU A 22 17.97 6.76 -5.41
CA LEU A 22 16.65 6.38 -5.87
C LEU A 22 16.30 7.17 -7.12
N ILE A 23 15.80 6.49 -8.11
CA ILE A 23 15.44 7.12 -9.37
C ILE A 23 13.94 7.38 -9.42
N ASN A 24 13.15 6.37 -9.15
CA ASN A 24 11.70 6.49 -9.24
C ASN A 24 11.02 5.41 -8.39
N PRO A 25 10.20 5.77 -7.42
CA PRO A 25 9.98 7.14 -6.97
C PRO A 25 11.17 7.64 -6.15
N THR A 26 11.29 8.97 -6.06
CA THR A 26 12.28 9.54 -5.15
C THR A 26 11.78 9.42 -3.72
N GLU A 27 12.66 9.64 -2.76
CA GLU A 27 12.27 9.50 -1.34
C GLU A 27 11.12 10.41 -0.97
N THR A 28 11.04 11.58 -1.60
CA THR A 28 9.94 12.51 -1.33
C THR A 28 8.68 12.16 -2.11
N GLY A 29 8.79 11.26 -3.07
CA GLY A 29 7.66 10.86 -3.90
C GLY A 29 6.86 9.69 -3.34
N PHE A 30 7.28 9.13 -2.20
CA PHE A 30 6.55 8.03 -1.62
C PHE A 30 5.27 8.52 -0.95
N LEU A 31 4.25 7.69 -1.04
CA LEU A 31 2.97 7.96 -0.42
C LEU A 31 3.12 7.96 1.09
N LYS A 32 2.70 9.06 1.74
CA LYS A 32 2.81 9.19 3.19
C LYS A 32 1.47 9.00 3.89
N HIS A 33 0.39 9.06 3.16
CA HIS A 33 -0.94 8.95 3.73
C HIS A 33 -1.89 8.40 2.68
N ILE A 34 -2.72 7.47 3.09
CA ILE A 34 -3.74 6.89 2.22
C ILE A 34 -5.07 7.54 2.58
N GLU A 35 -5.67 8.22 1.62
CA GLU A 35 -6.94 8.89 1.85
C GLU A 35 -8.09 7.93 1.53
N TRP A 36 -9.08 7.93 2.39
CA TRP A 36 -10.26 7.10 2.22
C TRP A 36 -11.44 7.75 2.93
N ASN A 37 -12.61 7.18 2.75
CA ASN A 37 -13.85 7.76 3.27
C ASN A 37 -14.11 7.40 4.73
N LYS A 38 -13.11 7.60 5.58
CA LYS A 38 -13.17 7.21 6.99
C LYS A 38 -14.33 7.85 7.72
N ALA A 39 -14.44 9.17 7.62
CA ALA A 39 -15.47 9.91 8.37
C ALA A 39 -16.87 9.50 7.96
N GLU A 40 -17.07 9.34 6.66
CA GLU A 40 -18.36 8.96 6.10
C GLU A 40 -18.74 7.55 6.54
N LEU A 41 -17.82 6.61 6.42
CA LEU A 41 -18.08 5.22 6.80
C LEU A 41 -18.27 5.09 8.29
N GLU A 42 -17.44 5.76 9.09
CA GLU A 42 -17.54 5.74 10.53
C GLU A 42 -18.89 6.27 10.99
N ALA A 43 -19.36 7.37 10.41
CA ALA A 43 -20.65 7.94 10.73
C ALA A 43 -21.79 7.00 10.38
N ALA A 44 -21.70 6.34 9.23
CA ALA A 44 -22.75 5.41 8.79
C ALA A 44 -22.84 4.20 9.71
N VAL A 45 -21.69 3.62 10.08
CA VAL A 45 -21.65 2.46 10.96
C VAL A 45 -22.15 2.84 12.35
N LYS A 46 -21.71 4.00 12.85
CA LYS A 46 -22.13 4.48 14.17
C LYS A 46 -23.64 4.71 14.21
N ALA A 47 -24.19 5.31 13.17
CA ALA A 47 -25.64 5.53 13.11
C ALA A 47 -26.39 4.23 13.15
N LYS A 48 -25.91 3.22 12.44
CA LYS A 48 -26.53 1.89 12.44
C LYS A 48 -26.47 1.26 13.82
N VAL A 49 -25.33 1.30 14.46
CA VAL A 49 -25.16 0.74 15.80
C VAL A 49 -26.01 1.49 16.82
N ASP A 50 -26.01 2.83 16.76
CA ASP A 50 -26.76 3.66 17.70
C ASP A 50 -28.26 3.46 17.55
N SER A 51 -28.75 3.08 16.37
CA SER A 51 -30.17 2.85 16.15
C SER A 51 -30.73 1.70 17.01
N TYR A 52 -29.87 0.89 17.57
CA TYR A 52 -30.30 -0.22 18.44
C TYR A 52 -30.20 0.08 19.92
N LYS A 53 -29.73 1.27 20.29
CA LYS A 53 -29.67 1.65 21.69
C LYS A 53 -31.06 2.00 22.20
N GLY A 54 -31.44 1.38 23.32
CA GLY A 54 -32.73 1.62 23.96
C GLY A 54 -33.91 1.01 23.24
N ILE A 55 -33.68 0.17 22.26
CA ILE A 55 -34.76 -0.49 21.53
C ILE A 55 -35.31 -1.66 22.34
N VAL A 56 -36.62 -1.78 22.39
CA VAL A 56 -37.28 -2.98 22.92
C VAL A 56 -37.37 -3.98 21.77
N TYR A 57 -36.78 -5.13 21.96
CA TYR A 57 -36.76 -6.14 20.90
C TYR A 57 -38.12 -6.84 20.82
N THR A 58 -38.74 -6.73 19.65
CA THR A 58 -39.91 -7.53 19.31
C THR A 58 -39.42 -8.54 18.27
N GLU A 59 -40.32 -9.43 17.87
CA GLU A 59 -39.99 -10.40 16.82
C GLU A 59 -39.50 -9.72 15.56
N GLU A 60 -40.13 -8.62 15.20
CA GLU A 60 -39.80 -7.85 14.01
C GLU A 60 -38.47 -7.13 14.14
N THR A 61 -38.24 -6.45 15.27
CA THR A 61 -36.98 -5.74 15.50
C THR A 61 -35.81 -6.70 15.62
N LEU A 62 -36.05 -7.88 16.21
CA LEU A 62 -35.03 -8.91 16.31
C LEU A 62 -34.60 -9.40 14.94
N LYS A 63 -35.57 -9.55 14.04
CA LYS A 63 -35.28 -9.96 12.65
C LYS A 63 -34.43 -8.92 11.95
N SER A 64 -34.78 -7.64 12.11
CA SER A 64 -34.02 -6.54 11.54
C SER A 64 -32.60 -6.49 12.13
N ALA A 65 -32.47 -6.71 13.43
CA ALA A 65 -31.17 -6.70 14.09
C ALA A 65 -30.28 -7.82 13.56
N LYS A 66 -30.82 -8.99 13.30
CA LYS A 66 -30.04 -10.09 12.74
C LYS A 66 -29.59 -9.78 11.32
N ALA A 67 -30.46 -9.16 10.53
CA ALA A 67 -30.09 -8.78 9.16
C ALA A 67 -29.00 -7.73 9.16
N ASP A 68 -29.10 -6.74 10.03
CA ASP A 68 -28.10 -5.69 10.14
C ASP A 68 -26.76 -6.23 10.66
N LYS A 69 -26.82 -7.17 11.60
CA LYS A 69 -25.60 -7.82 12.09
C LYS A 69 -24.89 -8.56 10.97
N ALA A 70 -25.65 -9.27 10.14
CA ALA A 70 -25.08 -9.97 9.00
C ALA A 70 -24.43 -8.99 8.00
N GLU A 71 -25.10 -7.87 7.76
CA GLU A 71 -24.60 -6.82 6.88
C GLU A 71 -23.30 -6.24 7.42
N LEU A 72 -23.24 -5.95 8.71
CA LEU A 72 -22.04 -5.41 9.34
C LEU A 72 -20.90 -6.41 9.31
N ASN A 73 -21.18 -7.68 9.51
CA ASN A 73 -20.16 -8.72 9.43
C ASN A 73 -19.62 -8.86 8.02
N ASN A 74 -20.47 -8.75 7.03
CA ASN A 74 -20.04 -8.80 5.63
C ASN A 74 -19.19 -7.59 5.28
N LEU A 75 -19.54 -6.42 5.80
CA LEU A 75 -18.75 -5.21 5.63
C LEU A 75 -17.37 -5.37 6.26
N LEU A 76 -17.33 -5.93 7.46
CA LEU A 76 -16.08 -6.17 8.16
C LEU A 76 -15.16 -7.08 7.34
N LYS A 77 -15.71 -8.15 6.78
CA LYS A 77 -14.93 -9.06 5.93
C LYS A 77 -14.41 -8.36 4.69
N ALA A 78 -15.25 -7.56 4.05
CA ALA A 78 -14.86 -6.83 2.85
C ALA A 78 -13.74 -5.86 3.16
N ILE A 79 -13.83 -5.15 4.28
CA ILE A 79 -12.79 -4.22 4.71
C ILE A 79 -11.47 -4.95 4.95
N GLU A 80 -11.52 -6.10 5.63
CA GLU A 80 -10.31 -6.86 5.92
C GLU A 80 -9.65 -7.41 4.67
N GLU A 81 -10.44 -7.85 3.70
CA GLU A 81 -9.91 -8.34 2.45
C GLU A 81 -9.24 -7.22 1.67
N ARG A 82 -9.87 -6.03 1.64
CA ARG A 82 -9.29 -4.88 0.95
C ARG A 82 -8.03 -4.41 1.65
N ARG A 83 -8.02 -4.43 2.97
CA ARG A 83 -6.83 -4.06 3.74
C ARG A 83 -5.64 -4.94 3.37
N LYS A 84 -5.87 -6.25 3.31
CA LYS A 84 -4.80 -7.19 2.94
C LYS A 84 -4.32 -6.94 1.51
N LYS A 85 -5.26 -6.66 0.62
CA LYS A 85 -4.92 -6.40 -0.77
C LYS A 85 -4.09 -5.14 -0.91
N VAL A 86 -4.45 -4.08 -0.20
CA VAL A 86 -3.70 -2.82 -0.21
C VAL A 86 -2.30 -3.05 0.33
N LYS A 87 -2.17 -3.84 1.39
CA LYS A 87 -0.87 -4.17 1.96
C LYS A 87 0.00 -4.88 0.93
N GLU A 88 -0.56 -5.83 0.18
CA GLU A 88 0.18 -6.54 -0.86
C GLU A 88 0.66 -5.59 -1.95
N ILE A 89 -0.23 -4.71 -2.40
CA ILE A 89 0.08 -3.76 -3.45
C ILE A 89 1.21 -2.83 -3.04
N ILE A 90 1.18 -2.38 -1.79
CA ILE A 90 2.20 -1.47 -1.26
C ILE A 90 3.52 -2.19 -1.03
N ASN A 91 3.47 -3.41 -0.51
CA ASN A 91 4.67 -4.15 -0.16
C ASN A 91 5.37 -4.79 -1.35
N GLU A 92 4.66 -5.09 -2.41
CA GLU A 92 5.24 -5.77 -3.57
C GLU A 92 6.42 -5.01 -4.17
N PRO A 93 6.27 -3.73 -4.52
CA PRO A 93 7.41 -2.99 -5.06
C PRO A 93 8.55 -2.86 -4.05
N TYR A 94 8.24 -2.77 -2.77
CA TYR A 94 9.28 -2.71 -1.75
C TYR A 94 10.03 -4.05 -1.64
N ALA A 95 9.31 -5.15 -1.69
CA ALA A 95 9.93 -6.47 -1.61
C ALA A 95 10.90 -6.69 -2.78
N ASP A 96 10.49 -6.27 -3.98
CA ASP A 96 11.35 -6.37 -5.15
C ASP A 96 12.58 -5.48 -5.01
N PHE A 97 12.37 -4.26 -4.53
CA PHE A 97 13.46 -3.32 -4.29
C PHE A 97 14.45 -3.88 -3.28
N GLU A 98 13.94 -4.41 -2.17
CA GLU A 98 14.77 -4.98 -1.12
C GLU A 98 15.62 -6.13 -1.65
N LYS A 99 15.02 -6.98 -2.47
CA LYS A 99 15.70 -8.12 -3.05
C LYS A 99 16.83 -7.67 -3.98
N GLU A 100 16.56 -6.68 -4.81
CA GLU A 100 17.58 -6.13 -5.71
C GLU A 100 18.70 -5.45 -4.94
N LEU A 101 18.33 -4.70 -3.93
CA LEU A 101 19.31 -4.02 -3.09
C LEU A 101 20.20 -5.03 -2.38
N LYS A 102 19.61 -6.09 -1.90
CA LYS A 102 20.34 -7.14 -1.19
C LYS A 102 21.37 -7.81 -2.06
N SER A 103 21.09 -7.99 -3.34
CA SER A 103 22.04 -8.60 -4.24
C SER A 103 23.31 -7.75 -4.35
N VAL A 104 23.18 -6.44 -4.28
CA VAL A 104 24.31 -5.52 -4.31
C VAL A 104 25.05 -5.51 -2.98
N THR A 105 24.32 -5.43 -1.86
CA THR A 105 24.95 -5.41 -0.54
C THR A 105 25.69 -6.71 -0.26
N ASP A 106 25.19 -7.84 -0.77
CA ASP A 106 25.84 -9.12 -0.62
C ASP A 106 27.19 -9.15 -1.37
N LEU A 107 27.25 -8.49 -2.52
CA LEU A 107 28.52 -8.38 -3.24
C LEU A 107 29.56 -7.64 -2.42
N ILE A 108 29.16 -6.56 -1.77
CA ILE A 108 30.04 -5.80 -0.91
C ILE A 108 30.52 -6.65 0.28
N LYS A 109 29.59 -7.34 0.89
CA LYS A 109 29.92 -8.17 2.05
C LYS A 109 30.91 -9.27 1.71
N ARG A 110 30.79 -9.85 0.53
CA ARG A 110 31.75 -10.89 0.10
C ARG A 110 33.15 -10.33 -0.04
N GLN A 111 33.28 -9.10 -0.47
CA GLN A 111 34.59 -8.50 -0.67
C GLN A 111 35.24 -8.07 0.64
N THR A 112 34.44 -7.83 1.67
CA THR A 112 34.95 -7.32 2.95
C THR A 112 35.11 -8.40 4.01
N GLU A 113 34.67 -9.62 3.72
CA GLU A 113 34.87 -10.75 4.65
C GLU A 113 36.27 -11.36 4.53
#